data_5cfa7e87d86c08ddc2513ec14f4ccc41
#
_entry.id   5cfa7e87d86c08ddc2513ec14f4ccc41
#
_cell.length_a   1.000
_cell.length_b   1.000
_cell.length_c   1.000
_cell.angle_alpha   90.00
_cell.angle_beta   90.00
_cell.angle_gamma   90.00
#
_symmetry.space_group_name_H-M   'P 1'
#
loop_
_entity.id
_entity.type
_entity.pdbx_description
1 polymer ?
#
loop_
_entity_poly.entity_id
_entity_poly.type
_entity_poly.pdbx_seq_one_letter_code
_entity_poly.pdbx_strand_id
1 'polypeptide(L)'
;MPRQIITTDDAPRSPLFSQGVRAGSQVFVSGTTGIDPSTGTFAGDTIQDQTRQALTNCEAILRAGGAGLDDVVEIGILLTRPEDFDGLNEEYARWFSSEPPTRYVAKLGVDVPGLLVSIRMTASLD
;
A
#
# COMPACT_ATOMS: atom_id res chain seq x y z
N MET A 1 -25.09 -6.39 -1.90
CA MET A 1 -24.37 -6.44 -0.61
C MET A 1 -23.79 -5.08 -0.30
N PRO A 2 -24.02 -4.55 0.89
CA PRO A 2 -23.36 -3.32 1.27
C PRO A 2 -21.87 -3.57 1.43
N ARG A 3 -21.09 -2.56 1.09
CA ARG A 3 -19.65 -2.59 1.31
C ARG A 3 -19.35 -2.42 2.80
N GLN A 4 -18.23 -2.99 3.24
CA GLN A 4 -17.75 -2.86 4.60
C GLN A 4 -16.51 -1.96 4.62
N ILE A 5 -16.54 -0.94 5.47
CA ILE A 5 -15.41 -0.05 5.65
C ILE A 5 -14.38 -0.74 6.55
N ILE A 6 -13.14 -0.76 6.11
CA ILE A 6 -12.02 -1.34 6.87
C ILE A 6 -11.28 -0.21 7.58
N THR A 7 -11.09 -0.38 8.88
CA THR A 7 -10.39 0.60 9.72
C THR A 7 -9.46 -0.14 10.66
N THR A 8 -8.22 0.33 10.77
CA THR A 8 -7.23 -0.23 11.69
C THR A 8 -6.31 0.88 12.21
N ASP A 9 -5.88 0.74 13.47
CA ASP A 9 -4.89 1.64 14.06
C ASP A 9 -3.47 1.33 13.59
N ASP A 10 -3.28 0.20 12.91
CA ASP A 10 -1.96 -0.27 12.47
C ASP A 10 -1.56 0.28 11.10
N ALA A 11 -2.31 1.25 10.58
CA ALA A 11 -1.99 1.94 9.33
C ALA A 11 -2.44 3.40 9.43
N PRO A 12 -1.87 4.29 8.59
CA PRO A 12 -2.26 5.70 8.60
C PRO A 12 -3.74 5.91 8.26
N ARG A 13 -4.35 6.92 8.84
CA ARG A 13 -5.76 7.28 8.63
C ARG A 13 -5.92 8.64 8.02
N SER A 14 -7.02 8.85 7.32
CA SER A 14 -7.43 10.16 6.80
C SER A 14 -8.95 10.26 6.86
N PRO A 15 -9.50 11.46 7.14
CA PRO A 15 -10.95 11.68 7.04
C PRO A 15 -11.43 11.75 5.59
N LEU A 16 -10.50 11.85 4.62
CA LEU A 16 -10.85 12.04 3.21
C LEU A 16 -11.13 10.75 2.48
N PHE A 17 -10.70 9.61 3.03
CA PHE A 17 -10.91 8.29 2.39
C PHE A 17 -10.84 7.18 3.44
N SER A 18 -11.46 6.05 3.10
CA SER A 18 -11.33 4.83 3.91
C SER A 18 -9.96 4.19 3.64
N GLN A 19 -9.38 3.57 4.65
CA GLN A 19 -8.12 2.81 4.46
C GLN A 19 -8.33 1.66 3.50
N GLY A 20 -9.45 0.96 3.65
CA GLY A 20 -9.84 -0.10 2.75
C GLY A 20 -11.34 -0.29 2.74
N VAL A 21 -11.81 -1.07 1.77
CA VAL A 21 -13.23 -1.41 1.62
C VAL A 21 -13.29 -2.88 1.22
N ARG A 22 -14.15 -3.63 1.88
CA ARG A 22 -14.48 -4.99 1.46
C ARG A 22 -15.82 -5.00 0.76
N ALA A 23 -15.87 -5.61 -0.42
CA ALA A 23 -17.09 -5.78 -1.20
C ALA A 23 -17.15 -7.25 -1.64
N GLY A 24 -18.01 -8.03 -0.97
CA GLY A 24 -18.10 -9.48 -1.22
C GLY A 24 -16.78 -10.17 -0.89
N SER A 25 -16.20 -10.82 -1.88
CA SER A 25 -14.92 -11.52 -1.74
C SER A 25 -13.71 -10.65 -2.07
N GLN A 26 -13.91 -9.38 -2.39
CA GLN A 26 -12.82 -8.48 -2.77
C GLN A 26 -12.51 -7.47 -1.68
N VAL A 27 -11.22 -7.17 -1.52
CA VAL A 27 -10.74 -6.18 -0.58
C VAL A 27 -9.92 -5.15 -1.36
N PHE A 28 -10.30 -3.88 -1.22
CA PHE A 28 -9.65 -2.75 -1.89
C PHE A 28 -8.91 -1.93 -0.84
N VAL A 29 -7.62 -1.71 -1.07
CA VAL A 29 -6.78 -0.90 -0.20
C VAL A 29 -6.47 0.41 -0.90
N SER A 30 -6.74 1.53 -0.23
CA SER A 30 -6.46 2.88 -0.74
C SER A 30 -4.98 3.08 -0.99
N GLY A 31 -4.65 4.09 -1.77
CA GLY A 31 -3.26 4.55 -1.90
C GLY A 31 -2.68 4.81 -0.52
N THR A 32 -1.65 4.05 -0.18
CA THR A 32 -1.10 4.00 1.18
C THR A 32 0.37 4.37 1.14
N THR A 33 0.76 5.29 2.00
CA THR A 33 2.13 5.81 2.04
C THR A 33 2.97 5.11 3.10
N GLY A 34 4.25 5.42 3.13
CA GLY A 34 5.19 4.85 4.10
C GLY A 34 5.25 5.61 5.42
N ILE A 35 4.11 6.12 5.90
CA ILE A 35 4.04 6.72 7.22
C ILE A 35 3.95 5.62 8.26
N ASP A 36 4.81 5.71 9.29
CA ASP A 36 4.75 4.81 10.43
C ASP A 36 3.57 5.26 11.31
N PRO A 37 2.55 4.40 11.51
CA PRO A 37 1.37 4.80 12.28
C PRO A 37 1.67 5.07 13.75
N SER A 38 2.77 4.55 14.28
CA SER A 38 3.15 4.78 15.69
C SER A 38 3.75 6.16 15.91
N THR A 39 4.31 6.79 14.88
CA THR A 39 4.94 8.11 14.99
C THR A 39 4.22 9.20 14.22
N GLY A 40 3.44 8.83 13.20
CA GLY A 40 2.77 9.77 12.31
C GLY A 40 3.70 10.41 11.29
N THR A 41 4.93 9.91 11.14
CA THR A 41 5.92 10.44 10.20
C THR A 41 6.36 9.35 9.23
N PHE A 42 6.96 9.76 8.09
CA PHE A 42 7.53 8.79 7.15
C PHE A 42 8.60 7.95 7.84
N ALA A 43 8.65 6.65 7.51
CA ALA A 43 9.56 5.69 8.12
C ALA A 43 11.03 5.91 7.78
N GLY A 44 11.32 6.82 6.85
CA GLY A 44 12.68 7.15 6.47
C GLY A 44 12.72 8.00 5.22
N ASP A 45 13.93 8.32 4.79
CA ASP A 45 14.17 9.20 3.64
C ASP A 45 14.51 8.43 2.37
N THR A 46 14.62 7.09 2.46
CA THR A 46 14.95 6.27 1.30
C THR A 46 13.69 5.61 0.74
N ILE A 47 13.72 5.33 -0.57
CA ILE A 47 12.62 4.63 -1.21
C ILE A 47 12.43 3.23 -0.61
N GLN A 48 13.52 2.55 -0.23
CA GLN A 48 13.43 1.22 0.39
C GLN A 48 12.68 1.28 1.71
N ASP A 49 13.00 2.24 2.57
CA ASP A 49 12.33 2.40 3.87
C ASP A 49 10.85 2.71 3.70
N GLN A 50 10.52 3.65 2.81
CA GLN A 50 9.12 4.03 2.61
C GLN A 50 8.31 2.93 1.92
N THR A 51 8.92 2.20 0.98
CA THR A 51 8.25 1.06 0.34
C THR A 51 7.95 -0.03 1.35
N ARG A 52 8.92 -0.37 2.20
CA ARG A 52 8.73 -1.37 3.25
C ARG A 52 7.58 -0.99 4.18
N GLN A 53 7.55 0.25 4.62
CA GLN A 53 6.49 0.71 5.53
C GLN A 53 5.14 0.77 4.81
N ALA A 54 5.11 1.23 3.56
CA ALA A 54 3.85 1.27 2.79
C ALA A 54 3.28 -0.14 2.60
N LEU A 55 4.12 -1.12 2.29
CA LEU A 55 3.69 -2.52 2.17
C LEU A 55 3.22 -3.10 3.51
N THR A 56 3.92 -2.75 4.60
CA THR A 56 3.50 -3.14 5.95
C THR A 56 2.13 -2.57 6.29
N ASN A 57 1.90 -1.30 5.94
CA ASN A 57 0.61 -0.64 6.16
C ASN A 57 -0.49 -1.29 5.32
N CYS A 58 -0.21 -1.58 4.05
CA CYS A 58 -1.17 -2.27 3.19
C CYS A 58 -1.55 -3.64 3.76
N GLU A 59 -0.57 -4.40 4.24
CA GLU A 59 -0.80 -5.71 4.84
C GLU A 59 -1.72 -5.59 6.07
N ALA A 60 -1.51 -4.59 6.91
CA ALA A 60 -2.36 -4.36 8.07
C ALA A 60 -3.81 -4.10 7.67
N ILE A 61 -4.01 -3.30 6.63
CA ILE A 61 -5.36 -3.00 6.13
C ILE A 61 -6.00 -4.26 5.54
N LEU A 62 -5.24 -5.04 4.74
CA LEU A 62 -5.74 -6.30 4.19
C LEU A 62 -6.21 -7.24 5.30
N ARG A 63 -5.39 -7.42 6.33
CA ARG A 63 -5.72 -8.30 7.46
C ARG A 63 -6.95 -7.84 8.21
N ALA A 64 -7.11 -6.55 8.41
CA ALA A 64 -8.31 -6.00 9.02
C ALA A 64 -9.57 -6.27 8.18
N GLY A 65 -9.41 -6.47 6.87
CA GLY A 65 -10.47 -6.84 5.96
C GLY A 65 -10.65 -8.34 5.74
N GLY A 66 -9.84 -9.16 6.42
CA GLY A 66 -9.92 -10.62 6.31
C GLY A 66 -9.08 -11.21 5.19
N ALA A 67 -8.14 -10.45 4.62
CA ALA A 67 -7.27 -10.90 3.53
C ALA A 67 -5.81 -10.86 3.97
N GLY A 68 -4.93 -11.35 3.11
CA GLY A 68 -3.49 -11.28 3.31
C GLY A 68 -2.79 -10.97 1.99
N LEU A 69 -1.48 -10.83 2.03
CA LEU A 69 -0.69 -10.53 0.84
C LEU A 69 -0.82 -11.60 -0.24
N ASP A 70 -1.02 -12.86 0.16
CA ASP A 70 -1.20 -13.97 -0.79
C ASP A 70 -2.50 -13.87 -1.59
N ASP A 71 -3.44 -13.07 -1.14
CA ASP A 71 -4.72 -12.87 -1.81
C ASP A 71 -4.69 -11.70 -2.80
N VAL A 72 -3.59 -10.96 -2.84
CA VAL A 72 -3.47 -9.77 -3.68
C VAL A 72 -3.35 -10.16 -5.15
N VAL A 73 -4.20 -9.57 -5.98
CA VAL A 73 -4.23 -9.84 -7.42
C VAL A 73 -3.71 -8.66 -8.24
N GLU A 74 -3.73 -7.46 -7.68
CA GLU A 74 -3.34 -6.25 -8.39
C GLU A 74 -2.71 -5.24 -7.45
N ILE A 75 -1.59 -4.64 -7.88
CA ILE A 75 -0.91 -3.58 -7.15
C ILE A 75 -0.68 -2.38 -8.06
N GLY A 76 -1.01 -1.20 -7.59
CA GLY A 76 -0.66 0.06 -8.24
C GLY A 76 0.32 0.83 -7.39
N ILE A 77 1.39 1.32 -7.99
CA ILE A 77 2.45 2.04 -7.31
C ILE A 77 2.66 3.39 -7.97
N LEU A 78 2.71 4.44 -7.17
CA LEU A 78 3.01 5.79 -7.64
C LEU A 78 4.30 6.25 -6.96
N LEU A 79 5.24 6.77 -7.77
CA LEU A 79 6.52 7.31 -7.31
C LEU A 79 6.56 8.81 -7.57
N THR A 80 7.08 9.57 -6.61
CA THR A 80 7.27 11.02 -6.82
C THR A 80 8.54 11.30 -7.60
N ARG A 81 9.54 10.40 -7.55
CA ARG A 81 10.82 10.55 -8.26
C ARG A 81 11.08 9.33 -9.13
N PRO A 82 11.15 9.49 -10.46
CA PRO A 82 11.42 8.35 -11.36
C PRO A 82 12.72 7.61 -11.05
N GLU A 83 13.73 8.30 -10.52
CA GLU A 83 15.02 7.68 -10.16
C GLU A 83 14.91 6.68 -9.01
N ASP A 84 13.79 6.63 -8.30
CA ASP A 84 13.57 5.67 -7.22
C ASP A 84 13.09 4.29 -7.72
N PHE A 85 12.91 4.14 -9.03
CA PHE A 85 12.34 2.90 -9.59
C PHE A 85 13.14 1.65 -9.22
N ASP A 86 14.48 1.71 -9.34
CA ASP A 86 15.32 0.55 -9.03
C ASP A 86 15.27 0.21 -7.53
N GLY A 87 15.31 1.21 -6.67
CA GLY A 87 15.21 1.00 -5.23
C GLY A 87 13.86 0.47 -4.79
N LEU A 88 12.78 0.93 -5.44
CA LEU A 88 11.45 0.38 -5.24
C LEU A 88 11.45 -1.11 -5.56
N ASN A 89 11.96 -1.50 -6.72
CA ASN A 89 11.98 -2.89 -7.15
C ASN A 89 12.82 -3.77 -6.23
N GLU A 90 13.90 -3.25 -5.69
CA GLU A 90 14.75 -3.96 -4.74
C GLU A 90 13.97 -4.37 -3.50
N GLU A 91 13.24 -3.44 -2.90
CA GLU A 91 12.43 -3.75 -1.71
C GLU A 91 11.20 -4.58 -2.07
N TYR A 92 10.52 -4.25 -3.17
CA TYR A 92 9.32 -4.95 -3.63
C TYR A 92 9.59 -6.45 -3.82
N ALA A 93 10.73 -6.79 -4.42
CA ALA A 93 11.09 -8.19 -4.68
C ALA A 93 11.20 -9.03 -3.40
N ARG A 94 11.46 -8.41 -2.28
CA ARG A 94 11.55 -9.11 -0.99
C ARG A 94 10.18 -9.54 -0.46
N TRP A 95 9.11 -8.88 -0.94
CA TRP A 95 7.74 -9.14 -0.50
C TRP A 95 7.00 -10.08 -1.45
N PHE A 96 7.30 -10.02 -2.74
CA PHE A 96 6.61 -10.77 -3.79
C PHE A 96 7.63 -11.55 -4.62
N SER A 97 8.19 -12.60 -4.02
CA SER A 97 9.27 -13.39 -4.65
C SER A 97 8.75 -14.55 -5.50
N SER A 98 7.47 -14.93 -5.34
CA SER A 98 6.87 -16.07 -6.05
C SER A 98 5.46 -15.71 -6.46
N GLU A 99 5.11 -15.96 -7.72
CA GLU A 99 3.78 -15.71 -8.27
C GLU A 99 3.27 -14.31 -7.95
N PRO A 100 4.04 -13.24 -8.31
CA PRO A 100 3.65 -11.88 -7.94
C PRO A 100 2.33 -11.47 -8.61
N PRO A 101 1.60 -10.54 -7.99
CA PRO A 101 0.37 -10.01 -8.58
C PRO A 101 0.67 -9.15 -9.80
N THR A 102 -0.37 -8.79 -10.54
CA THR A 102 -0.23 -7.78 -11.59
C THR A 102 0.17 -6.45 -10.96
N ARG A 103 0.90 -5.62 -11.70
CA ARG A 103 1.43 -4.37 -11.16
C ARG A 103 1.52 -3.29 -12.23
N TYR A 104 1.30 -2.05 -11.84
CA TYR A 104 1.74 -0.90 -12.61
C TYR A 104 2.53 0.06 -11.72
N VAL A 105 3.38 0.87 -12.34
CA VAL A 105 4.13 1.94 -11.68
C VAL A 105 3.96 3.19 -12.51
N ALA A 106 3.59 4.29 -11.88
CA ALA A 106 3.41 5.57 -12.55
C ALA A 106 3.95 6.70 -11.67
N LYS A 107 3.98 7.91 -12.21
CA LYS A 107 4.45 9.06 -11.46
C LYS A 107 3.31 9.70 -10.67
N LEU A 108 3.57 9.97 -9.40
CA LEU A 108 2.66 10.74 -8.55
C LEU A 108 2.95 12.22 -8.75
N GLY A 109 1.94 12.94 -9.27
CA GLY A 109 2.09 14.35 -9.58
C GLY A 109 1.78 15.32 -8.44
N VAL A 110 1.44 14.78 -7.26
CA VAL A 110 1.14 15.62 -6.09
C VAL A 110 2.43 15.93 -5.36
N ASP A 111 2.58 17.19 -4.94
CA ASP A 111 3.78 17.63 -4.22
C ASP A 111 3.52 17.60 -2.72
N VAL A 112 3.99 16.53 -2.07
CA VAL A 112 3.91 16.36 -0.61
C VAL A 112 5.34 16.19 -0.08
N PRO A 113 5.83 17.11 0.77
CA PRO A 113 7.21 17.02 1.27
C PRO A 113 7.51 15.69 1.94
N GLY A 114 8.59 15.04 1.49
CA GLY A 114 9.05 13.78 2.06
C GLY A 114 8.38 12.54 1.51
N LEU A 115 7.29 12.68 0.77
CA LEU A 115 6.58 11.54 0.19
C LEU A 115 7.35 11.00 -1.02
N LEU A 116 7.64 9.70 -1.02
CA LEU A 116 8.34 9.03 -2.13
C LEU A 116 7.46 8.02 -2.86
N VAL A 117 6.51 7.37 -2.18
CA VAL A 117 5.75 6.28 -2.76
C VAL A 117 4.33 6.20 -2.17
N SER A 118 3.38 5.81 -3.02
CA SER A 118 2.03 5.47 -2.62
C SER A 118 1.66 4.15 -3.28
N ILE A 119 1.11 3.21 -2.51
CA ILE A 119 0.80 1.86 -2.98
C ILE A 119 -0.67 1.55 -2.70
N ARG A 120 -1.38 1.08 -3.73
CA ARG A 120 -2.73 0.55 -3.58
C ARG A 120 -2.78 -0.91 -3.96
N MET A 121 -3.74 -1.65 -3.39
CA MET A 121 -3.89 -3.08 -3.65
C MET A 121 -5.34 -3.47 -3.83
N THR A 122 -5.56 -4.54 -4.61
CA THR A 122 -6.83 -5.25 -4.67
C THR A 122 -6.55 -6.71 -4.36
N ALA A 123 -7.30 -7.29 -3.44
CA ALA A 123 -7.21 -8.70 -3.08
C ALA A 123 -8.54 -9.42 -3.39
N SER A 124 -8.46 -10.69 -3.70
CA SER A 124 -9.62 -11.53 -3.95
C SER A 124 -9.52 -12.78 -3.08
N LEU A 125 -10.59 -13.09 -2.35
CA LEU A 125 -10.63 -14.21 -1.43
C LEU A 125 -11.15 -15.50 -2.04
N ASP A 126 -11.53 -15.43 -3.31
CA ASP A 126 -12.01 -16.63 -4.04
C ASP A 126 -11.02 -17.10 -5.09
#